data_4bd9ac7511f0667b8b0138c5bbfbc413
#
_entry.id   4bd9ac7511f0667b8b0138c5bbfbc413
#
_cell.length_a   1.000
_cell.length_b   1.000
_cell.length_c   1.000
_cell.angle_alpha   90.00
_cell.angle_beta   90.00
_cell.angle_gamma   90.00
#
_symmetry.space_group_name_H-M   'P 1'
#
loop_
_entity.id
_entity.type
_entity.pdbx_description
1 polymer ?
#
loop_
_entity_poly.entity_id
_entity_poly.type
_entity_poly.pdbx_seq_one_letter_code
_entity_poly.pdbx_strand_id
1 'polypeptide(L)' 'MKIGEFRDLAADELKHREKDLDDQLFRLRIQKSMGQLEAAHKLKSLRRDVARLKTVLREKESV' A
#
# COMPACT_ATOMS: atom_id res chain seq x y z
N MET A 1 6.92 3.78 -1.65
CA MET A 1 7.19 4.85 -0.66
C MET A 1 8.02 4.31 0.50
N LYS A 2 8.86 5.15 1.07
CA LYS A 2 9.63 4.77 2.25
C LYS A 2 8.80 4.95 3.50
N ILE A 3 9.09 4.17 4.54
CA ILE A 3 8.33 4.20 5.79
C ILE A 3 8.35 5.58 6.45
N GLY A 4 9.44 6.33 6.31
CA GLY A 4 9.54 7.70 6.82
C GLY A 4 8.53 8.66 6.22
N GLU A 5 8.20 8.48 4.94
CA GLU A 5 7.19 9.30 4.27
C GLU A 5 5.80 9.07 4.87
N PHE A 6 5.49 7.82 5.22
CA PHE A 6 4.23 7.50 5.88
C PHE A 6 4.14 8.09 7.29
N ARG A 7 5.26 8.13 8.00
CA ARG A 7 5.29 8.69 9.37
C ARG A 7 5.02 10.18 9.43
N ASP A 8 5.32 10.90 8.35
CA ASP A 8 5.07 12.34 8.26
C ASP A 8 3.60 12.67 7.96
N LEU A 9 2.79 11.69 7.59
CA LEU A 9 1.38 11.88 7.25
C LEU A 9 0.48 11.74 8.49
N ALA A 10 -0.60 12.52 8.50
CA ALA A 10 -1.63 12.37 9.53
C ALA A 10 -2.38 11.04 9.35
N ALA A 11 -3.03 10.56 10.43
CA ALA A 11 -3.74 9.29 10.40
C ALA A 11 -4.83 9.24 9.32
N ASP A 12 -5.54 10.35 9.12
CA ASP A 12 -6.58 10.44 8.08
C ASP A 12 -5.99 10.31 6.68
N GLU A 13 -4.85 10.94 6.44
CA GLU A 13 -4.14 10.83 5.16
C GLU A 13 -3.64 9.42 4.92
N LEU A 14 -3.17 8.75 5.97
CA LEU A 14 -2.74 7.35 5.89
C LEU A 14 -3.89 6.42 5.50
N LYS A 15 -5.08 6.66 6.05
CA LYS A 15 -6.27 5.88 5.70
C LYS A 15 -6.65 6.08 4.23
N HIS A 16 -6.55 7.30 3.73
CA HIS A 16 -6.76 7.59 2.32
C HIS A 16 -5.74 6.85 1.45
N ARG A 17 -4.48 6.90 1.82
CA ARG A 17 -3.41 6.19 1.10
C ARG A 17 -3.64 4.68 1.10
N GLU A 18 -4.05 4.14 2.24
CA GLU A 18 -4.35 2.72 2.35
C GLU A 18 -5.44 2.31 1.36
N LYS A 19 -6.50 3.08 1.29
CA LYS A 19 -7.61 2.81 0.37
C LYS A 19 -7.14 2.87 -1.09
N ASP A 20 -6.37 3.88 -1.46
CA ASP A 20 -5.82 4.02 -2.81
C ASP A 20 -4.91 2.85 -3.17
N LEU A 21 -4.05 2.44 -2.24
CA LEU A 21 -3.15 1.31 -2.45
C LEU A 21 -3.90 -0.01 -2.56
N ASP A 22 -4.95 -0.19 -1.78
CA ASP A 22 -5.81 -1.39 -1.87
C ASP A 22 -6.50 -1.47 -3.23
N ASP A 23 -6.98 -0.35 -3.76
CA ASP A 23 -7.56 -0.29 -5.10
C ASP A 23 -6.54 -0.66 -6.18
N GLN A 24 -5.32 -0.16 -6.05
CA GLN A 24 -4.23 -0.49 -6.97
C GLN A 24 -3.87 -1.98 -6.89
N LEU A 25 -3.83 -2.55 -5.69
CA LEU A 25 -3.60 -3.97 -5.49
C LEU A 25 -4.65 -4.81 -6.20
N PHE A 26 -5.90 -4.43 -6.07
CA PHE A 26 -7.00 -5.12 -6.73
C PHE A 26 -6.84 -5.13 -8.24
N ARG A 27 -6.54 -3.97 -8.82
CA ARG A 27 -6.32 -3.84 -10.27
C ARG A 27 -5.14 -4.69 -10.74
N LEU A 28 -4.05 -4.67 -9.99
CA LEU A 28 -2.85 -5.45 -10.32
C LEU A 28 -3.11 -6.96 -10.23
N ARG A 29 -3.93 -7.41 -9.29
CA ARG A 29 -4.34 -8.81 -9.20
C ARG A 29 -5.10 -9.26 -10.43
N ILE A 30 -5.98 -8.41 -10.94
CA ILE A 30 -6.72 -8.67 -12.17
C ILE A 30 -5.76 -8.77 -13.36
N GLN A 31 -4.84 -7.82 -13.48
CA GLN A 31 -3.84 -7.82 -14.56
C GLN A 31 -2.94 -9.05 -14.49
N LYS A 32 -2.55 -9.46 -13.30
CA LYS A 32 -1.75 -10.68 -13.10
C LYS A 32 -2.51 -11.91 -13.57
N SER A 33 -3.80 -11.99 -13.27
CA SER A 33 -4.63 -13.12 -13.69
C SER A 33 -4.78 -13.20 -15.21
N MET A 34 -4.58 -12.08 -15.91
CA MET A 34 -4.58 -12.02 -17.38
C MET A 34 -3.21 -12.32 -17.99
N GLY A 35 -2.22 -12.74 -17.19
CA GLY A 35 -0.91 -13.15 -17.66
C GLY A 35 0.11 -12.05 -17.86
N GLN A 36 -0.13 -10.86 -17.32
CA GLN A 36 0.82 -9.74 -17.43
C GLN A 36 1.93 -9.88 -16.38
N LEU A 37 3.14 -10.20 -16.82
CA LEU A 37 4.28 -10.44 -15.93
C LEU A 37 4.69 -9.19 -15.14
N GLU A 38 4.62 -8.01 -15.73
CA GLU A 38 4.98 -6.76 -15.04
C GLU A 38 4.07 -6.50 -13.86
N ALA A 39 2.81 -6.92 -13.93
CA ALA A 39 1.87 -6.76 -12.84
C ALA A 39 2.32 -7.54 -11.59
N ALA A 40 2.95 -8.70 -11.76
CA ALA A 40 3.46 -9.48 -10.63
C ALA A 40 4.54 -8.74 -9.85
N HIS A 41 5.46 -8.06 -10.54
CA HIS A 41 6.51 -7.26 -9.90
C HIS A 41 5.93 -6.04 -9.18
N LYS A 42 5.02 -5.34 -9.83
CA LYS A 42 4.35 -4.18 -9.24
C LYS A 42 3.52 -4.58 -8.02
N LEU A 43 2.85 -5.72 -8.09
CA LEU A 43 2.06 -6.25 -6.97
C LEU A 43 2.93 -6.51 -5.75
N LYS A 44 4.10 -7.11 -5.93
CA LYS A 44 5.04 -7.39 -4.85
C LYS A 44 5.52 -6.10 -4.18
N SER A 45 5.90 -5.11 -4.97
CA SER A 45 6.35 -3.81 -4.48
C SER A 45 5.24 -3.09 -3.73
N LEU A 46 4.04 -3.09 -4.29
CA LEU A 46 2.88 -2.43 -3.69
C LEU A 46 2.45 -3.10 -2.38
N ARG A 47 2.55 -4.42 -2.28
CA ARG A 47 2.28 -5.14 -1.03
C ARG A 47 3.22 -4.70 0.09
N ARG A 48 4.49 -4.44 -0.22
CA ARG A 48 5.45 -3.90 0.75
C ARG A 48 5.02 -2.53 1.23
N ASP A 49 4.61 -1.67 0.31
CA ASP A 49 4.17 -0.31 0.64
C ASP A 49 2.93 -0.35 1.53
N VAL A 50 1.97 -1.21 1.23
CA VAL A 50 0.76 -1.39 2.04
C VAL A 50 1.13 -1.88 3.45
N ALA A 51 2.05 -2.83 3.56
CA ALA A 51 2.50 -3.33 4.85
C ALA A 51 3.15 -2.24 5.69
N ARG A 52 4.00 -1.43 5.07
CA ARG A 52 4.65 -0.29 5.74
C ARG A 52 3.63 0.74 6.21
N LEU A 53 2.67 1.06 5.36
CA LEU A 53 1.63 2.02 5.69
C LEU A 53 0.77 1.51 6.86
N LYS A 54 0.40 0.25 6.87
CA LYS A 54 -0.37 -0.36 7.95
C LYS A 54 0.39 -0.36 9.27
N THR A 55 1.70 -0.59 9.22
CA THR A 55 2.56 -0.54 10.40
C THR A 55 2.56 0.86 11.01
N VAL A 56 2.74 1.89 10.20
CA VAL A 56 2.75 3.27 10.66
C VAL A 56 1.38 3.70 11.20
N LEU A 57 0.32 3.30 10.51
CA LEU A 57 -1.04 3.61 10.94
C LEU A 57 -1.33 2.97 12.31
N ARG A 58 -0.89 1.73 12.51
CA ARG A 58 -1.03 1.04 13.79
C ARG A 58 -0.25 1.76 14.90
N GLU A 59 0.97 2.22 14.61
CA GLU A 59 1.77 3.00 15.55
C GLU A 59 1.03 4.27 15.99
N LYS A 60 0.42 4.97 15.05
CA LYS A 60 -0.30 6.22 15.33
C LYS A 60 -1.60 5.99 16.10
N GLU A 61 -2.26 4.87 15.87
CA GLU A 61 -3.50 4.51 16.58
C GLU A 61 -3.25 3.95 17.98
N SER A 62 -2.04 3.44 18.24
CA SER A 62 -1.69 2.80 19.51
C SER A 62 -1.27 3.79 20.61
N VAL A 63 -1.14 5.06 20.30
CA VAL A 63 -0.65 6.09 21.25
C VAL A 63 -1.74 6.60 22.16
#